data_f1c6043a4eb0f94526099fa8aeb69d10
#
_entry.id   f1c6043a4eb0f94526099fa8aeb69d10
#
_cell.length_a   1.000
_cell.length_b   1.000
_cell.length_c   1.000
_cell.angle_alpha   90.00
_cell.angle_beta   90.00
_cell.angle_gamma   90.00
#
_symmetry.space_group_name_H-M   'P 1'
#
loop_
_entity.id
_entity.type
_entity.pdbx_description
1 polymer ?
#
loop_
_entity_poly.entity_id
_entity_poly.type
_entity_poly.pdbx_seq_one_letter_code
_entity_poly.pdbx_strand_id
1 'polypeptide(L)'
;MVSRRFLLILLAICLLGLPLFGQSQSVSKANPRVVVVGVNGMELDVIRPLLLKGEMPNLARVIKNGAYGKLRTVPAPNCPRVYSTISTSTKPEEHGVTGFLVGGITANTNMLKEEPIWSILSKNGVSVGMANVPVTFPVMPVNGYMISGMLTRGKNCEDGVLCAPKLSEVQGGDAVYPASFKAELLKNVGDFFIDCERMPSAEQLKGHETEVIDSWLKKVDVIRDQQTKLFDYLMTSHPTDFTWFVQSCEDRTGHWLYPIAPYNVGYNAKINAVRPDAFPNQYIGFDKVLGSILKHVDENTYLFIVSDHGIKPLREFEETDPHAHMDHEKTTPVIAKHDFADGDDVPGSFFAMGPGIKHDLRLMGFEATVYDVAPTILHVYGIEQPKQMRGHVLSEIFENAENKVALQK
;
A
#
# COMPACT_ATOMS: atom_id res chain seq x y z
N MET A 1 -95.78 24.01 29.27
CA MET A 1 -95.34 22.86 28.46
C MET A 1 -94.21 23.34 27.56
N VAL A 2 -93.16 22.68 27.62
CA VAL A 2 -91.81 23.10 27.24
C VAL A 2 -91.60 23.13 25.71
N SER A 3 -91.07 24.23 25.13
CA SER A 3 -90.58 24.29 23.78
C SER A 3 -89.10 24.47 23.81
N ARG A 4 -88.39 23.48 23.31
CA ARG A 4 -86.90 23.51 23.10
C ARG A 4 -86.59 24.15 21.79
N ARG A 5 -85.86 25.26 21.82
CA ARG A 5 -85.20 25.86 20.65
C ARG A 5 -83.83 25.27 20.51
N PHE A 6 -83.53 24.64 19.34
CA PHE A 6 -82.22 24.21 18.95
C PHE A 6 -81.44 25.40 18.33
N LEU A 7 -80.30 25.72 18.92
CA LEU A 7 -79.33 26.71 18.39
C LEU A 7 -78.26 25.96 17.59
N LEU A 8 -78.29 26.12 16.29
CA LEU A 8 -77.21 25.64 15.37
C LEU A 8 -76.05 26.64 15.39
N ILE A 9 -74.91 26.22 15.97
CA ILE A 9 -73.64 26.94 15.83
C ILE A 9 -72.88 26.34 14.64
N LEU A 10 -72.72 27.13 13.58
CA LEU A 10 -71.83 26.83 12.45
C LEU A 10 -70.41 27.13 12.89
N LEU A 11 -69.59 26.11 13.05
CA LEU A 11 -68.13 26.22 13.22
C LEU A 11 -67.50 26.28 11.82
N ALA A 12 -67.04 27.45 11.40
CA ALA A 12 -66.20 27.61 10.24
C ALA A 12 -64.77 27.12 10.55
N ILE A 13 -64.42 25.97 10.04
CA ILE A 13 -63.03 25.45 10.12
C ILE A 13 -62.23 26.11 9.00
N CYS A 14 -61.41 27.12 9.36
CA CYS A 14 -60.35 27.64 8.48
C CYS A 14 -59.24 26.56 8.39
N LEU A 15 -59.21 25.84 7.30
CA LEU A 15 -58.06 25.01 6.90
C LEU A 15 -56.96 25.95 6.43
N LEU A 16 -56.08 26.35 7.34
CA LEU A 16 -54.75 26.89 7.00
C LEU A 16 -53.90 25.76 6.43
N GLY A 17 -53.79 25.74 5.12
CA GLY A 17 -52.85 24.87 4.43
C GLY A 17 -51.41 25.26 4.80
N LEU A 18 -50.80 24.52 5.74
CA LEU A 18 -49.37 24.56 5.94
C LEU A 18 -48.72 23.87 4.75
N PRO A 19 -47.76 24.54 4.06
CA PRO A 19 -46.95 23.84 3.06
C PRO A 19 -46.12 22.78 3.79
N LEU A 20 -46.41 21.51 3.54
CA LEU A 20 -45.50 20.40 3.82
C LEU A 20 -44.22 20.64 2.97
N PHE A 21 -43.30 21.40 3.51
CA PHE A 21 -41.92 21.33 3.05
C PHE A 21 -41.45 19.91 3.41
N GLY A 22 -41.61 19.00 2.47
CA GLY A 22 -40.90 17.73 2.47
C GLY A 22 -39.41 18.08 2.44
N GLN A 23 -38.77 18.09 3.59
CA GLN A 23 -37.33 17.95 3.66
C GLN A 23 -37.01 16.60 3.01
N SER A 24 -36.65 16.67 1.71
CA SER A 24 -35.90 15.61 1.07
C SER A 24 -34.63 15.45 1.90
N GLN A 25 -34.62 14.53 2.86
CA GLN A 25 -33.40 14.03 3.42
C GLN A 25 -32.64 13.44 2.22
N SER A 26 -31.68 14.19 1.72
CA SER A 26 -30.67 13.62 0.84
C SER A 26 -30.02 12.46 1.62
N VAL A 27 -30.40 11.24 1.28
CA VAL A 27 -29.67 10.07 1.75
C VAL A 27 -28.25 10.29 1.26
N SER A 28 -27.36 10.69 2.15
CA SER A 28 -25.93 10.78 1.85
C SER A 28 -25.54 9.41 1.30
N LYS A 29 -25.21 9.37 0.01
CA LYS A 29 -24.73 8.14 -0.61
C LYS A 29 -23.45 7.76 0.13
N ALA A 30 -23.40 6.58 0.71
CA ALA A 30 -22.20 6.08 1.38
C ALA A 30 -21.01 6.18 0.40
N ASN A 31 -19.87 6.60 0.90
CA ASN A 31 -18.63 6.61 0.12
C ASN A 31 -18.34 5.21 -0.44
N PRO A 32 -17.77 5.10 -1.65
CA PRO A 32 -17.26 3.83 -2.13
C PRO A 32 -16.16 3.32 -1.18
N ARG A 33 -16.05 2.01 -1.02
CA ARG A 33 -14.97 1.43 -0.24
C ARG A 33 -13.79 1.14 -1.14
N VAL A 34 -12.60 1.61 -0.77
CA VAL A 34 -11.35 1.39 -1.51
C VAL A 34 -10.31 0.77 -0.59
N VAL A 35 -9.75 -0.35 -1.00
CA VAL A 35 -8.63 -1.02 -0.32
C VAL A 35 -7.42 -0.98 -1.23
N VAL A 36 -6.33 -0.42 -0.76
CA VAL A 36 -5.03 -0.40 -1.44
C VAL A 36 -4.06 -1.30 -0.70
N VAL A 37 -3.45 -2.23 -1.41
CA VAL A 37 -2.40 -3.11 -0.90
C VAL A 37 -1.10 -2.78 -1.63
N GLY A 38 -0.19 -2.13 -0.93
CA GLY A 38 1.16 -1.92 -1.43
C GLY A 38 2.02 -3.17 -1.23
N VAL A 39 2.80 -3.54 -2.23
CA VAL A 39 3.73 -4.68 -2.15
C VAL A 39 5.06 -4.24 -2.73
N ASN A 40 6.07 -4.12 -1.88
CA ASN A 40 7.37 -3.68 -2.33
C ASN A 40 8.04 -4.78 -3.17
N GLY A 41 8.62 -4.38 -4.30
CA GLY A 41 9.43 -5.28 -5.12
C GLY A 41 8.65 -6.37 -5.86
N MET A 42 7.37 -6.17 -6.17
CA MET A 42 6.53 -7.19 -6.82
C MET A 42 6.82 -7.27 -8.33
N GLU A 43 7.40 -8.40 -8.76
CA GLU A 43 7.86 -8.63 -10.13
C GLU A 43 6.98 -9.65 -10.87
N LEU A 44 6.40 -9.24 -12.01
CA LEU A 44 5.52 -10.10 -12.82
C LEU A 44 6.21 -11.32 -13.39
N ASP A 45 7.51 -11.26 -13.66
CA ASP A 45 8.25 -12.39 -14.24
C ASP A 45 8.46 -13.51 -13.20
N VAL A 46 8.46 -13.19 -11.88
CA VAL A 46 8.42 -14.17 -10.79
C VAL A 46 7.00 -14.71 -10.57
N ILE A 47 6.00 -13.84 -10.64
CA ILE A 47 4.59 -14.18 -10.38
C ILE A 47 4.01 -15.12 -11.45
N ARG A 48 4.32 -14.88 -12.72
CA ARG A 48 3.74 -15.67 -13.83
C ARG A 48 3.94 -17.18 -13.72
N PRO A 49 5.16 -17.70 -13.43
CA PRO A 49 5.34 -19.12 -13.21
C PRO A 49 4.51 -19.67 -12.05
N LEU A 50 4.36 -18.89 -10.97
CA LEU A 50 3.56 -19.28 -9.79
C LEU A 50 2.07 -19.33 -10.11
N LEU A 51 1.56 -18.37 -10.88
CA LEU A 51 0.19 -18.37 -11.36
C LEU A 51 -0.10 -19.59 -12.26
N LEU A 52 0.82 -19.91 -13.18
CA LEU A 52 0.68 -21.08 -14.08
C LEU A 52 0.68 -22.40 -13.31
N LYS A 53 1.36 -22.49 -12.19
CA LYS A 53 1.35 -23.64 -11.29
C LYS A 53 0.15 -23.68 -10.33
N GLY A 54 -0.66 -22.60 -10.29
CA GLY A 54 -1.77 -22.46 -9.36
C GLY A 54 -1.35 -22.19 -7.91
N GLU A 55 -0.12 -21.74 -7.69
CA GLU A 55 0.45 -21.46 -6.36
C GLU A 55 0.05 -20.09 -5.80
N MET A 56 -0.59 -19.23 -6.61
CA MET A 56 -1.13 -17.91 -6.22
C MET A 56 -2.63 -17.80 -6.57
N PRO A 57 -3.51 -18.58 -5.95
CA PRO A 57 -4.94 -18.62 -6.34
C PRO A 57 -5.69 -17.33 -6.03
N ASN A 58 -5.30 -16.58 -4.99
CA ASN A 58 -5.95 -15.33 -4.62
C ASN A 58 -5.63 -14.22 -5.62
N LEU A 59 -4.37 -14.09 -6.05
CA LEU A 59 -3.98 -13.15 -7.09
C LEU A 59 -4.57 -13.54 -8.45
N ALA A 60 -4.64 -14.83 -8.75
CA ALA A 60 -5.33 -15.31 -9.96
C ALA A 60 -6.81 -14.90 -9.98
N ARG A 61 -7.50 -14.93 -8.80
CA ARG A 61 -8.87 -14.42 -8.66
C ARG A 61 -8.94 -12.91 -8.94
N VAL A 62 -8.00 -12.10 -8.44
CA VAL A 62 -7.95 -10.66 -8.70
C VAL A 62 -7.77 -10.40 -10.19
N ILE A 63 -6.83 -11.08 -10.85
CA ILE A 63 -6.56 -10.96 -12.29
C ILE A 63 -7.79 -11.29 -13.12
N LYS A 64 -8.46 -12.41 -12.81
CA LYS A 64 -9.65 -12.85 -13.54
C LYS A 64 -10.82 -11.86 -13.43
N ASN A 65 -10.96 -11.20 -12.29
CA ASN A 65 -12.08 -10.29 -12.02
C ASN A 65 -11.68 -8.81 -12.13
N GLY A 66 -10.56 -8.49 -12.79
CA GLY A 66 -10.06 -7.15 -12.83
C GLY A 66 -9.06 -6.87 -13.95
N ALA A 67 -8.34 -5.76 -13.79
CA ALA A 67 -7.29 -5.30 -14.69
C ALA A 67 -5.92 -5.44 -14.04
N TYR A 68 -4.88 -5.71 -14.83
CA TYR A 68 -3.51 -5.82 -14.34
C TYR A 68 -2.47 -5.42 -15.39
N GLY A 69 -1.31 -5.04 -14.94
CA GLY A 69 -0.19 -4.68 -15.84
C GLY A 69 1.07 -4.29 -15.12
N LYS A 70 2.04 -3.82 -15.89
CA LYS A 70 3.23 -3.17 -15.36
C LYS A 70 2.90 -1.77 -14.89
N LEU A 71 3.58 -1.32 -13.83
CA LEU A 71 3.49 0.03 -13.29
C LEU A 71 4.89 0.66 -13.38
N ARG A 72 5.07 1.61 -14.31
CA ARG A 72 6.36 2.28 -14.45
C ARG A 72 6.64 3.14 -13.22
N THR A 73 7.84 2.96 -12.68
CA THR A 73 8.30 3.69 -11.50
C THR A 73 9.04 4.98 -11.86
N VAL A 74 9.55 5.68 -10.84
CA VAL A 74 10.44 6.84 -11.03
C VAL A 74 11.89 6.39 -11.21
N PRO A 75 12.75 7.20 -11.87
CA PRO A 75 14.17 6.91 -11.96
C PRO A 75 14.85 6.71 -10.60
N ALA A 76 15.80 5.77 -10.51
CA ALA A 76 16.48 5.36 -9.29
C ALA A 76 15.50 5.04 -8.15
N PRO A 77 14.60 4.06 -8.35
CA PRO A 77 13.51 3.80 -7.43
C PRO A 77 14.03 3.27 -6.10
N ASN A 78 13.38 3.74 -5.04
CA ASN A 78 13.47 3.19 -3.68
C ASN A 78 12.15 3.43 -2.96
N CYS A 79 11.82 2.58 -2.01
CA CYS A 79 10.50 2.60 -1.39
C CYS A 79 10.06 3.99 -0.88
N PRO A 80 10.88 4.77 -0.10
CA PRO A 80 10.45 6.09 0.37
C PRO A 80 10.13 7.07 -0.75
N ARG A 81 10.98 7.11 -1.79
CA ARG A 81 10.82 7.98 -2.96
C ARG A 81 9.54 7.64 -3.72
N VAL A 82 9.34 6.34 -4.01
CA VAL A 82 8.22 5.91 -4.85
C VAL A 82 6.89 5.98 -4.11
N TYR A 83 6.80 5.56 -2.83
CA TYR A 83 5.57 5.69 -2.06
C TYR A 83 5.16 7.15 -1.83
N SER A 84 6.13 8.06 -1.67
CA SER A 84 5.86 9.50 -1.65
C SER A 84 5.30 9.98 -3.00
N THR A 85 5.86 9.50 -4.12
CA THR A 85 5.32 9.76 -5.46
C THR A 85 3.93 9.19 -5.65
N ILE A 86 3.68 7.93 -5.27
CA ILE A 86 2.34 7.31 -5.34
C ILE A 86 1.32 8.14 -4.55
N SER A 87 1.68 8.59 -3.36
CA SER A 87 0.76 9.29 -2.48
C SER A 87 0.46 10.72 -2.87
N THR A 88 1.40 11.42 -3.51
CA THR A 88 1.27 12.83 -3.91
C THR A 88 1.05 13.02 -5.41
N SER A 89 1.33 12.00 -6.22
CA SER A 89 1.36 12.08 -7.68
C SER A 89 2.27 13.20 -8.21
N THR A 90 3.37 13.50 -7.49
CA THR A 90 4.35 14.54 -7.86
C THR A 90 5.76 13.96 -7.92
N LYS A 91 6.69 14.70 -8.54
CA LYS A 91 8.07 14.25 -8.68
C LYS A 91 8.81 14.24 -7.34
N PRO A 92 9.84 13.39 -7.17
CA PRO A 92 10.65 13.35 -5.95
C PRO A 92 11.20 14.71 -5.51
N GLU A 93 11.60 15.55 -6.44
CA GLU A 93 12.12 16.89 -6.19
C GLU A 93 11.01 17.85 -5.71
N GLU A 94 9.76 17.62 -6.13
CA GLU A 94 8.59 18.41 -5.76
C GLU A 94 8.08 18.01 -4.37
N HIS A 95 7.84 16.72 -4.12
CA HIS A 95 7.38 16.26 -2.81
C HIS A 95 8.49 16.21 -1.75
N GLY A 96 9.77 16.32 -2.13
CA GLY A 96 10.90 16.51 -1.22
C GLY A 96 11.51 15.24 -0.62
N VAL A 97 10.93 14.05 -0.85
CA VAL A 97 11.48 12.77 -0.39
C VAL A 97 12.21 12.09 -1.54
N THR A 98 13.53 12.23 -1.56
CA THR A 98 14.36 11.73 -2.67
C THR A 98 15.03 10.38 -2.39
N GLY A 99 14.85 9.82 -1.20
CA GLY A 99 15.43 8.53 -0.81
C GLY A 99 15.25 8.25 0.68
N PHE A 100 15.96 7.24 1.17
CA PHE A 100 15.96 6.87 2.59
C PHE A 100 16.50 8.00 3.48
N LEU A 101 17.47 8.74 2.96
CA LEU A 101 18.05 9.92 3.60
C LEU A 101 17.80 11.16 2.74
N VAL A 102 17.36 12.23 3.35
CA VAL A 102 17.22 13.55 2.75
C VAL A 102 18.04 14.54 3.55
N GLY A 103 19.11 15.08 2.94
CA GLY A 103 20.06 15.96 3.65
C GLY A 103 20.75 15.28 4.83
N GLY A 104 20.97 13.97 4.79
CA GLY A 104 21.59 13.19 5.88
C GLY A 104 20.64 12.79 6.99
N ILE A 105 19.34 13.11 6.90
CA ILE A 105 18.32 12.79 7.91
C ILE A 105 17.38 11.72 7.32
N THR A 106 17.00 10.72 8.12
CA THR A 106 16.03 9.70 7.73
C THR A 106 14.75 10.35 7.23
N ALA A 107 14.31 9.97 6.03
CA ALA A 107 13.09 10.49 5.43
C ALA A 107 11.88 10.27 6.35
N ASN A 108 11.04 11.28 6.47
CA ASN A 108 9.91 11.28 7.39
C ASN A 108 8.74 12.13 6.87
N THR A 109 7.59 12.01 7.49
CA THR A 109 6.35 12.70 7.06
C THR A 109 6.49 14.21 6.94
N ASN A 110 7.27 14.85 7.83
CA ASN A 110 7.44 16.32 7.83
C ASN A 110 8.23 16.84 6.63
N MET A 111 8.87 15.96 5.88
CA MET A 111 9.60 16.31 4.64
C MET A 111 8.72 16.37 3.41
N LEU A 112 7.48 15.83 3.49
CA LEU A 112 6.53 15.93 2.39
C LEU A 112 6.11 17.38 2.19
N LYS A 113 6.43 17.95 1.02
CA LYS A 113 6.07 19.32 0.62
C LYS A 113 4.74 19.37 -0.11
N GLU A 114 4.31 18.24 -0.68
CA GLU A 114 3.05 18.11 -1.40
C GLU A 114 2.04 17.32 -0.58
N GLU A 115 0.77 17.64 -0.73
CA GLU A 115 -0.31 17.04 0.05
C GLU A 115 -0.55 15.59 -0.40
N PRO A 116 -0.42 14.59 0.50
CA PRO A 116 -0.66 13.20 0.15
C PRO A 116 -2.16 12.89 0.10
N ILE A 117 -2.50 11.86 -0.68
CA ILE A 117 -3.89 11.45 -0.95
C ILE A 117 -4.72 11.23 0.32
N TRP A 118 -4.16 10.65 1.36
CA TRP A 118 -4.88 10.42 2.63
C TRP A 118 -5.32 11.71 3.33
N SER A 119 -4.55 12.79 3.17
CA SER A 119 -4.93 14.12 3.66
C SER A 119 -6.07 14.69 2.81
N ILE A 120 -5.97 14.59 1.48
CA ILE A 120 -7.01 15.05 0.54
C ILE A 120 -8.33 14.32 0.82
N LEU A 121 -8.29 12.98 0.96
CA LEU A 121 -9.46 12.17 1.27
C LEU A 121 -10.09 12.58 2.61
N SER A 122 -9.28 12.70 3.67
CA SER A 122 -9.75 13.14 5.00
C SER A 122 -10.45 14.49 4.96
N LYS A 123 -9.90 15.46 4.25
CA LYS A 123 -10.51 16.81 4.07
C LYS A 123 -11.84 16.77 3.33
N ASN A 124 -12.03 15.76 2.48
CA ASN A 124 -13.27 15.52 1.74
C ASN A 124 -14.25 14.59 2.46
N GLY A 125 -14.05 14.34 3.75
CA GLY A 125 -14.97 13.55 4.58
C GLY A 125 -14.88 12.05 4.41
N VAL A 126 -13.89 11.53 3.64
CA VAL A 126 -13.63 10.11 3.49
C VAL A 126 -12.92 9.61 4.75
N SER A 127 -13.40 8.52 5.35
CA SER A 127 -12.71 7.88 6.46
C SER A 127 -11.48 7.12 5.97
N VAL A 128 -10.35 7.28 6.68
CA VAL A 128 -9.03 6.80 6.26
C VAL A 128 -8.42 5.87 7.29
N GLY A 129 -8.05 4.66 6.86
CA GLY A 129 -7.31 3.69 7.65
C GLY A 129 -5.98 3.36 6.97
N MET A 130 -4.87 3.54 7.68
CA MET A 130 -3.54 3.29 7.12
C MET A 130 -2.70 2.45 8.05
N ALA A 131 -1.95 1.49 7.48
CA ALA A 131 -0.94 0.75 8.22
C ALA A 131 0.26 0.39 7.34
N ASN A 132 1.44 0.53 7.88
CA ASN A 132 2.73 0.15 7.29
C ASN A 132 3.14 0.92 6.03
N VAL A 133 2.47 2.01 5.66
CA VAL A 133 2.83 2.83 4.49
C VAL A 133 4.16 3.54 4.76
N PRO A 134 5.15 3.48 3.85
CA PRO A 134 6.42 4.19 4.00
C PRO A 134 6.25 5.71 4.16
N VAL A 135 7.18 6.34 4.88
CA VAL A 135 7.23 7.81 5.09
C VAL A 135 5.98 8.35 5.81
N THR A 136 5.38 7.55 6.70
CA THR A 136 4.25 7.98 7.54
C THR A 136 4.64 8.15 9.02
N PHE A 137 5.93 8.26 9.32
CA PHE A 137 6.43 8.56 10.66
C PHE A 137 7.06 9.97 10.70
N PRO A 138 6.75 10.81 11.72
CA PRO A 138 5.64 10.66 12.67
C PRO A 138 4.28 10.67 11.97
N VAL A 139 3.29 9.97 12.55
CA VAL A 139 1.93 9.94 11.98
C VAL A 139 1.28 11.32 12.00
N MET A 140 0.41 11.57 11.03
CA MET A 140 -0.37 12.81 10.96
C MET A 140 -1.86 12.55 11.24
N PRO A 141 -2.62 13.56 11.68
CA PRO A 141 -4.06 13.45 11.85
C PRO A 141 -4.76 13.13 10.53
N VAL A 142 -5.68 12.16 10.59
CA VAL A 142 -6.59 11.79 9.48
C VAL A 142 -8.00 11.59 10.01
N ASN A 143 -8.99 11.58 9.14
CA ASN A 143 -10.35 11.20 9.49
C ASN A 143 -10.43 9.67 9.69
N GLY A 144 -9.90 9.16 10.79
CA GLY A 144 -9.81 7.73 11.08
C GLY A 144 -8.55 7.37 11.85
N TYR A 145 -7.72 6.46 11.31
CA TYR A 145 -6.50 6.02 11.98
C TYR A 145 -5.31 5.91 11.02
N MET A 146 -4.12 6.08 11.59
CA MET A 146 -2.84 5.86 10.90
C MET A 146 -1.88 5.11 11.81
N ILE A 147 -1.30 4.02 11.31
CA ILE A 147 -0.19 3.28 11.92
C ILE A 147 0.99 3.44 10.98
N SER A 148 2.08 4.00 11.48
CA SER A 148 3.27 4.29 10.67
C SER A 148 3.88 3.03 10.04
N GLY A 149 4.65 3.23 8.98
CA GLY A 149 5.32 2.15 8.24
C GLY A 149 6.83 2.26 8.23
N MET A 150 7.43 1.82 7.14
CA MET A 150 8.87 1.88 6.90
C MET A 150 9.44 3.26 7.28
N LEU A 151 10.61 3.27 7.89
CA LEU A 151 11.31 4.40 8.47
C LEU A 151 10.75 4.89 9.82
N THR A 152 9.85 4.14 10.44
CA THR A 152 9.47 4.36 11.83
C THR A 152 10.68 4.17 12.74
N ARG A 153 10.87 5.11 13.67
CA ARG A 153 12.01 5.11 14.60
C ARG A 153 11.60 4.51 15.94
N GLY A 154 12.27 3.44 16.31
CA GLY A 154 12.16 2.83 17.63
C GLY A 154 13.26 3.30 18.57
N LYS A 155 13.19 2.93 19.84
CA LYS A 155 14.13 3.31 20.90
C LYS A 155 15.59 2.99 20.58
N ASN A 156 15.83 1.91 19.84
CA ASN A 156 17.17 1.40 19.53
C ASN A 156 17.55 1.61 18.06
N CYS A 157 16.85 2.47 17.33
CA CYS A 157 17.13 2.75 15.92
C CYS A 157 18.16 3.86 15.79
N GLU A 158 19.28 3.58 15.15
CA GLU A 158 20.30 4.58 14.78
C GLU A 158 19.87 5.38 13.56
N ASP A 159 20.32 6.64 13.45
CA ASP A 159 20.05 7.46 12.28
C ASP A 159 20.73 6.89 11.03
N GLY A 160 20.00 6.93 9.92
CA GLY A 160 20.48 6.41 8.63
C GLY A 160 20.43 4.88 8.49
N VAL A 161 20.02 4.15 9.52
CA VAL A 161 19.89 2.69 9.49
C VAL A 161 18.41 2.32 9.37
N LEU A 162 18.09 1.43 8.44
CA LEU A 162 16.76 0.82 8.37
C LEU A 162 16.52 0.01 9.64
N CYS A 163 15.37 0.22 10.23
CA CYS A 163 14.98 -0.34 11.50
C CYS A 163 13.57 -0.90 11.36
N ALA A 164 13.32 -2.05 11.96
CA ALA A 164 12.00 -2.67 12.03
C ALA A 164 11.56 -2.77 13.50
N PRO A 165 11.18 -1.65 14.14
CA PRO A 165 10.77 -1.69 15.53
C PRO A 165 9.43 -2.40 15.69
N LYS A 166 9.23 -2.98 16.85
CA LYS A 166 7.90 -3.36 17.30
C LYS A 166 7.11 -2.12 17.74
N LEU A 167 5.80 -2.20 17.69
CA LEU A 167 4.94 -1.10 18.12
C LEU A 167 5.23 -0.63 19.55
N SER A 168 5.54 -1.56 20.48
CA SER A 168 5.89 -1.24 21.87
C SER A 168 7.21 -0.48 22.01
N GLU A 169 8.13 -0.61 21.06
CA GLU A 169 9.46 0.01 21.08
C GLU A 169 9.45 1.46 20.57
N VAL A 170 8.36 1.91 19.94
CA VAL A 170 8.20 3.29 19.50
C VAL A 170 7.66 4.14 20.65
N GLN A 171 8.40 5.17 21.02
CA GLN A 171 8.00 6.06 22.13
C GLN A 171 6.87 7.00 21.72
N GLY A 172 6.09 7.44 22.72
CA GLY A 172 5.02 8.42 22.53
C GLY A 172 3.89 7.94 21.64
N GLY A 173 3.22 8.90 20.99
CA GLY A 173 2.13 8.71 20.04
C GLY A 173 2.53 8.74 18.57
N ASP A 174 3.84 8.86 18.28
CA ASP A 174 4.32 9.20 16.93
C ASP A 174 4.12 8.09 15.89
N ALA A 175 3.89 6.85 16.33
CA ALA A 175 3.64 5.72 15.41
C ALA A 175 2.15 5.44 15.17
N VAL A 176 1.24 5.99 15.95
CA VAL A 176 -0.20 5.67 15.86
C VAL A 176 -1.05 6.91 16.06
N TYR A 177 -1.96 7.17 15.14
CA TYR A 177 -3.00 8.19 15.28
C TYR A 177 -4.39 7.53 15.26
N PRO A 178 -5.32 7.92 16.14
CA PRO A 178 -5.06 8.74 17.32
C PRO A 178 -4.16 8.00 18.34
N ALA A 179 -3.40 8.73 19.15
CA ALA A 179 -2.41 8.14 20.06
C ALA A 179 -3.02 7.11 21.04
N SER A 180 -4.28 7.29 21.44
CA SER A 180 -5.04 6.35 22.28
C SER A 180 -5.22 4.98 21.65
N PHE A 181 -5.22 4.90 20.32
CA PHE A 181 -5.41 3.64 19.57
C PHE A 181 -4.25 2.66 19.77
N LYS A 182 -3.05 3.14 20.09
CA LYS A 182 -1.87 2.28 20.38
C LYS A 182 -2.15 1.25 21.48
N ALA A 183 -2.77 1.67 22.57
CA ALA A 183 -3.09 0.75 23.68
C ALA A 183 -4.10 -0.33 23.28
N GLU A 184 -5.06 0.03 22.46
CA GLU A 184 -6.06 -0.88 21.92
C GLU A 184 -5.44 -1.93 20.99
N LEU A 185 -4.53 -1.49 20.09
CA LEU A 185 -3.79 -2.39 19.20
C LEU A 185 -2.95 -3.40 19.99
N LEU A 186 -2.17 -2.93 20.96
CA LEU A 186 -1.37 -3.82 21.82
C LEU A 186 -2.22 -4.84 22.57
N LYS A 187 -3.43 -4.45 23.00
CA LYS A 187 -4.34 -5.33 23.71
C LYS A 187 -4.98 -6.39 22.79
N ASN A 188 -5.46 -6.01 21.62
CA ASN A 188 -6.30 -6.86 20.77
C ASN A 188 -5.52 -7.60 19.68
N VAL A 189 -4.48 -6.98 19.13
CA VAL A 189 -3.60 -7.56 18.11
C VAL A 189 -2.36 -8.20 18.75
N GLY A 190 -1.83 -7.58 19.79
CA GLY A 190 -0.55 -7.87 20.42
C GLY A 190 0.55 -6.95 19.89
N ASP A 191 1.79 -7.23 20.29
CA ASP A 191 2.93 -6.47 19.81
C ASP A 191 3.40 -7.01 18.46
N PHE A 192 3.56 -6.14 17.47
CA PHE A 192 3.91 -6.50 16.10
C PHE A 192 5.03 -5.61 15.54
N PHE A 193 5.75 -6.15 14.57
CA PHE A 193 6.75 -5.38 13.82
C PHE A 193 6.08 -4.45 12.81
N ILE A 194 6.50 -3.18 12.81
CA ILE A 194 5.95 -2.13 11.91
C ILE A 194 6.46 -2.32 10.49
N ASP A 195 7.69 -2.83 10.31
CA ASP A 195 8.28 -3.09 9.00
C ASP A 195 8.90 -4.49 8.97
N CYS A 196 9.35 -4.95 7.81
CA CYS A 196 10.05 -6.21 7.69
C CYS A 196 11.47 -6.13 8.26
N GLU A 197 11.91 -7.22 8.85
CA GLU A 197 13.23 -7.35 9.43
C GLU A 197 14.34 -7.12 8.39
N ARG A 198 15.39 -6.42 8.83
CA ARG A 198 16.60 -6.27 8.04
C ARG A 198 17.28 -7.64 7.85
N MET A 199 17.86 -7.84 6.67
CA MET A 199 18.73 -9.00 6.41
C MET A 199 19.89 -9.07 7.39
N PRO A 200 20.31 -10.29 7.74
CA PRO A 200 21.56 -10.52 8.46
C PRO A 200 22.77 -9.95 7.71
N SER A 201 23.72 -9.39 8.43
CA SER A 201 24.96 -8.89 7.83
C SER A 201 25.82 -10.02 7.26
N ALA A 202 26.73 -9.70 6.34
CA ALA A 202 27.68 -10.66 5.80
C ALA A 202 28.52 -11.34 6.89
N GLU A 203 28.83 -10.65 7.99
CA GLU A 203 29.55 -11.18 9.14
C GLU A 203 28.70 -12.23 9.89
N GLN A 204 27.41 -11.96 10.11
CA GLN A 204 26.50 -12.92 10.74
C GLN A 204 26.26 -14.17 9.90
N LEU A 205 26.38 -14.06 8.58
CA LEU A 205 26.20 -15.17 7.64
C LEU A 205 27.43 -16.05 7.52
N LYS A 206 28.64 -15.52 7.77
CA LYS A 206 29.90 -16.19 7.50
C LYS A 206 30.03 -17.53 8.25
N GLY A 207 29.99 -18.62 7.46
CA GLY A 207 30.12 -19.99 7.98
C GLY A 207 28.85 -20.60 8.60
N HIS A 208 27.75 -19.84 8.64
CA HIS A 208 26.46 -20.24 9.19
C HIS A 208 25.30 -19.87 8.27
N GLU A 209 25.55 -19.75 6.98
CA GLU A 209 24.66 -19.16 5.99
C GLU A 209 23.26 -19.79 6.01
N THR A 210 23.18 -21.11 5.99
CA THR A 210 21.91 -21.85 5.96
C THR A 210 21.09 -21.62 7.23
N GLU A 211 21.72 -21.73 8.40
CA GLU A 211 21.05 -21.59 9.70
C GLU A 211 20.54 -20.17 9.92
N VAL A 212 21.36 -19.18 9.59
CA VAL A 212 21.03 -17.77 9.76
C VAL A 212 19.90 -17.36 8.81
N ILE A 213 19.94 -17.82 7.55
CA ILE A 213 18.88 -17.56 6.57
C ILE A 213 17.58 -18.24 6.97
N ASP A 214 17.61 -19.50 7.37
CA ASP A 214 16.41 -20.20 7.83
C ASP A 214 15.79 -19.52 9.06
N SER A 215 16.62 -19.05 9.99
CA SER A 215 16.15 -18.29 11.15
C SER A 215 15.52 -16.97 10.75
N TRP A 216 16.13 -16.25 9.81
CA TRP A 216 15.61 -14.99 9.29
C TRP A 216 14.31 -15.19 8.52
N LEU A 217 14.20 -16.18 7.63
CA LEU A 217 12.98 -16.50 6.90
C LEU A 217 11.82 -16.85 7.84
N LYS A 218 12.07 -17.62 8.90
CA LYS A 218 11.07 -17.88 9.95
C LYS A 218 10.59 -16.58 10.61
N LYS A 219 11.50 -15.63 10.84
CA LYS A 219 11.13 -14.33 11.40
C LYS A 219 10.31 -13.50 10.42
N VAL A 220 10.63 -13.54 9.12
CA VAL A 220 9.84 -12.93 8.05
C VAL A 220 8.41 -13.48 8.04
N ASP A 221 8.24 -14.79 8.17
CA ASP A 221 6.92 -15.42 8.25
C ASP A 221 6.14 -14.97 9.50
N VAL A 222 6.81 -14.91 10.66
CA VAL A 222 6.19 -14.37 11.89
C VAL A 222 5.73 -12.92 11.71
N ILE A 223 6.54 -12.06 11.07
CA ILE A 223 6.18 -10.67 10.79
C ILE A 223 4.95 -10.62 9.88
N ARG A 224 4.94 -11.42 8.80
CA ARG A 224 3.82 -11.51 7.87
C ARG A 224 2.53 -11.94 8.57
N ASP A 225 2.59 -12.92 9.44
CA ASP A 225 1.44 -13.39 10.23
C ASP A 225 0.93 -12.30 11.19
N GLN A 226 1.83 -11.57 11.87
CA GLN A 226 1.47 -10.45 12.75
C GLN A 226 0.79 -9.31 11.97
N GLN A 227 1.34 -8.94 10.81
CA GLN A 227 0.77 -7.91 9.95
C GLN A 227 -0.58 -8.37 9.37
N THR A 228 -0.71 -9.64 8.99
CA THR A 228 -1.99 -10.20 8.54
C THR A 228 -3.05 -10.10 9.64
N LYS A 229 -2.70 -10.46 10.87
CA LYS A 229 -3.59 -10.33 12.03
C LYS A 229 -3.97 -8.87 12.29
N LEU A 230 -3.02 -7.94 12.14
CA LEU A 230 -3.29 -6.50 12.25
C LEU A 230 -4.29 -6.05 11.19
N PHE A 231 -4.07 -6.38 9.92
CA PHE A 231 -4.95 -5.99 8.82
C PHE A 231 -6.36 -6.58 8.98
N ASP A 232 -6.48 -7.86 9.36
CA ASP A 232 -7.76 -8.51 9.62
C ASP A 232 -8.51 -7.82 10.76
N TYR A 233 -7.83 -7.49 11.87
CA TYR A 233 -8.40 -6.74 12.98
C TYR A 233 -8.90 -5.35 12.55
N LEU A 234 -8.08 -4.60 11.81
CA LEU A 234 -8.43 -3.26 11.34
C LEU A 234 -9.63 -3.28 10.39
N MET A 235 -9.64 -4.21 9.44
CA MET A 235 -10.74 -4.33 8.47
C MET A 235 -12.06 -4.82 9.11
N THR A 236 -11.97 -5.59 10.20
CA THR A 236 -13.14 -6.10 10.93
C THR A 236 -13.68 -5.11 11.94
N SER A 237 -12.81 -4.54 12.77
CA SER A 237 -13.21 -3.75 13.95
C SER A 237 -13.18 -2.24 13.68
N HIS A 238 -12.42 -1.79 12.71
CA HIS A 238 -12.25 -0.38 12.36
C HIS A 238 -12.34 -0.16 10.84
N PRO A 239 -13.43 -0.61 10.18
CA PRO A 239 -13.58 -0.43 8.73
C PRO A 239 -13.60 1.07 8.38
N THR A 240 -12.94 1.40 7.26
CA THR A 240 -12.88 2.76 6.71
C THR A 240 -13.28 2.76 5.24
N ASP A 241 -13.66 3.92 4.71
CA ASP A 241 -13.95 4.08 3.27
C ASP A 241 -12.69 3.85 2.44
N PHE A 242 -11.55 4.42 2.88
CA PHE A 242 -10.24 4.24 2.29
C PHE A 242 -9.32 3.50 3.24
N THR A 243 -8.78 2.37 2.82
CA THR A 243 -7.81 1.59 3.58
C THR A 243 -6.54 1.38 2.76
N TRP A 244 -5.36 1.66 3.33
CA TRP A 244 -4.09 1.41 2.66
C TRP A 244 -3.13 0.64 3.56
N PHE A 245 -2.75 -0.56 3.12
CA PHE A 245 -1.76 -1.41 3.79
C PHE A 245 -0.55 -1.64 2.89
N VAL A 246 0.65 -1.80 3.48
CA VAL A 246 1.87 -2.11 2.74
C VAL A 246 2.56 -3.34 3.32
N GLN A 247 2.98 -4.24 2.43
CA GLN A 247 3.87 -5.36 2.69
C GLN A 247 5.25 -5.06 2.09
N SER A 248 6.31 -5.23 2.87
CA SER A 248 7.68 -4.89 2.48
C SER A 248 8.65 -6.09 2.51
N CYS A 249 8.19 -7.24 2.95
CA CYS A 249 9.05 -8.41 3.11
C CYS A 249 9.48 -9.02 1.76
N GLU A 250 8.68 -8.89 0.73
CA GLU A 250 8.98 -9.40 -0.62
C GLU A 250 10.22 -8.72 -1.19
N ASP A 251 10.33 -7.41 -1.07
CA ASP A 251 11.50 -6.64 -1.46
C ASP A 251 12.74 -7.02 -0.64
N ARG A 252 12.61 -7.04 0.71
CA ARG A 252 13.71 -7.40 1.60
C ARG A 252 14.29 -8.77 1.29
N THR A 253 13.43 -9.74 1.01
CA THR A 253 13.86 -11.10 0.64
C THR A 253 14.39 -11.16 -0.79
N GLY A 254 13.80 -10.40 -1.69
CA GLY A 254 14.20 -10.31 -3.08
C GLY A 254 15.64 -9.86 -3.27
N HIS A 255 16.09 -8.85 -2.55
CA HIS A 255 17.47 -8.38 -2.60
C HIS A 255 18.51 -9.50 -2.40
N TRP A 256 18.19 -10.51 -1.62
CA TRP A 256 19.14 -11.58 -1.25
C TRP A 256 18.85 -12.93 -1.89
N LEU A 257 17.58 -13.22 -2.16
CA LEU A 257 17.13 -14.55 -2.57
C LEU A 257 16.69 -14.60 -4.03
N TYR A 258 16.73 -13.47 -4.76
CA TYR A 258 16.34 -13.48 -6.17
C TYR A 258 17.22 -14.49 -6.93
N PRO A 259 16.62 -15.43 -7.67
CA PRO A 259 17.39 -16.42 -8.43
C PRO A 259 18.23 -15.71 -9.47
N ILE A 260 19.53 -15.80 -9.31
CA ILE A 260 20.49 -15.23 -10.21
C ILE A 260 20.58 -16.13 -11.45
N ALA A 261 20.64 -15.51 -12.64
CA ALA A 261 20.90 -16.23 -13.88
C ALA A 261 22.11 -17.17 -13.73
N PRO A 262 22.15 -18.30 -14.45
CA PRO A 262 23.12 -19.40 -14.22
C PRO A 262 24.60 -19.00 -14.30
N TYR A 263 24.89 -17.74 -14.60
CA TYR A 263 26.26 -17.19 -14.75
C TYR A 263 26.78 -16.50 -13.49
N ASN A 264 25.99 -16.38 -12.44
CA ASN A 264 26.38 -15.60 -11.26
C ASN A 264 26.98 -16.53 -10.19
N VAL A 265 28.30 -16.44 -10.02
CA VAL A 265 29.10 -17.25 -9.07
C VAL A 265 29.13 -16.64 -7.67
N GLY A 266 28.26 -15.67 -7.35
CA GLY A 266 28.24 -14.96 -6.08
C GLY A 266 27.62 -15.76 -4.93
N TYR A 267 27.65 -15.14 -3.76
CA TYR A 267 27.15 -15.67 -2.51
C TYR A 267 25.69 -16.19 -2.59
N ASN A 268 24.82 -15.47 -3.32
CA ASN A 268 23.44 -15.84 -3.52
C ASN A 268 23.24 -17.15 -4.29
N ALA A 269 24.18 -17.52 -5.19
CA ALA A 269 24.14 -18.80 -5.89
C ALA A 269 24.22 -19.98 -4.93
N LYS A 270 25.00 -19.88 -3.82
CA LYS A 270 25.07 -20.90 -2.79
C LYS A 270 23.75 -21.01 -2.01
N ILE A 271 23.15 -19.90 -1.67
CA ILE A 271 21.85 -19.86 -0.96
C ILE A 271 20.76 -20.43 -1.84
N ASN A 272 20.68 -20.00 -3.10
CA ASN A 272 19.71 -20.50 -4.06
C ASN A 272 19.88 -22.00 -4.37
N ALA A 273 21.12 -22.51 -4.34
CA ALA A 273 21.36 -23.96 -4.47
C ALA A 273 20.78 -24.75 -3.29
N VAL A 274 20.75 -24.16 -2.09
CA VAL A 274 20.24 -24.79 -0.87
C VAL A 274 18.76 -24.49 -0.64
N ARG A 275 18.28 -23.33 -1.09
CA ARG A 275 16.89 -22.84 -0.91
C ARG A 275 16.37 -22.19 -2.20
N PRO A 276 16.23 -22.95 -3.31
CA PRO A 276 15.85 -22.39 -4.61
C PRO A 276 14.42 -21.83 -4.64
N ASP A 277 13.57 -22.26 -3.73
CA ASP A 277 12.17 -21.87 -3.56
C ASP A 277 11.96 -20.75 -2.54
N ALA A 278 13.03 -20.32 -1.84
CA ALA A 278 12.89 -19.33 -0.76
C ALA A 278 12.31 -18.01 -1.24
N PHE A 279 12.74 -17.49 -2.37
CA PHE A 279 12.20 -16.23 -2.93
C PHE A 279 10.80 -16.40 -3.53
N PRO A 280 10.51 -17.38 -4.41
CA PRO A 280 9.14 -17.64 -4.85
C PRO A 280 8.14 -17.82 -3.70
N ASN A 281 8.55 -18.49 -2.61
CA ASN A 281 7.71 -18.69 -1.44
C ASN A 281 7.30 -17.37 -0.74
N GLN A 282 8.04 -16.28 -0.91
CA GLN A 282 7.63 -14.98 -0.39
C GLN A 282 6.37 -14.48 -1.10
N TYR A 283 6.29 -14.63 -2.41
CA TYR A 283 5.07 -14.28 -3.18
C TYR A 283 3.89 -15.20 -2.86
N ILE A 284 4.14 -16.49 -2.63
CA ILE A 284 3.11 -17.43 -2.13
C ILE A 284 2.65 -17.01 -0.72
N GLY A 285 3.57 -16.54 0.12
CA GLY A 285 3.26 -15.95 1.41
C GLY A 285 2.37 -14.71 1.29
N PHE A 286 2.70 -13.80 0.38
CA PHE A 286 1.86 -12.64 0.07
C PHE A 286 0.47 -13.06 -0.43
N ASP A 287 0.37 -14.06 -1.29
CA ASP A 287 -0.94 -14.55 -1.77
C ASP A 287 -1.85 -15.02 -0.62
N LYS A 288 -1.30 -15.58 0.45
CA LYS A 288 -2.06 -15.92 1.67
C LYS A 288 -2.55 -14.68 2.40
N VAL A 289 -1.72 -13.63 2.52
CA VAL A 289 -2.13 -12.32 3.08
C VAL A 289 -3.27 -11.74 2.24
N LEU A 290 -3.12 -11.74 0.92
CA LEU A 290 -4.16 -11.31 0.00
C LEU A 290 -5.45 -12.10 0.19
N GLY A 291 -5.37 -13.41 0.41
CA GLY A 291 -6.53 -14.27 0.74
C GLY A 291 -7.26 -13.82 2.01
N SER A 292 -6.55 -13.33 3.03
CA SER A 292 -7.18 -12.74 4.22
C SER A 292 -7.86 -11.41 3.90
N ILE A 293 -7.21 -10.53 3.14
CA ILE A 293 -7.78 -9.24 2.72
C ILE A 293 -9.04 -9.44 1.87
N LEU A 294 -9.03 -10.41 0.96
CA LEU A 294 -10.16 -10.71 0.07
C LEU A 294 -11.43 -11.20 0.79
N LYS A 295 -11.35 -11.61 2.05
CA LYS A 295 -12.53 -11.90 2.89
C LYS A 295 -13.34 -10.65 3.22
N HIS A 296 -12.69 -9.49 3.19
CA HIS A 296 -13.27 -8.18 3.49
C HIS A 296 -13.60 -7.36 2.24
N VAL A 297 -13.35 -7.91 1.05
CA VAL A 297 -13.61 -7.28 -0.26
C VAL A 297 -14.88 -7.88 -0.84
N ASP A 298 -15.93 -7.09 -0.93
CA ASP A 298 -17.22 -7.42 -1.54
C ASP A 298 -17.36 -6.79 -2.94
N GLU A 299 -18.54 -6.98 -3.56
CA GLU A 299 -18.84 -6.43 -4.89
C GLU A 299 -18.90 -4.90 -4.96
N ASN A 300 -18.93 -4.21 -3.80
CA ASN A 300 -18.96 -2.75 -3.70
C ASN A 300 -17.58 -2.17 -3.34
N THR A 301 -16.58 -3.01 -3.20
CA THR A 301 -15.22 -2.64 -2.81
C THR A 301 -14.28 -2.60 -4.01
N TYR A 302 -13.58 -1.48 -4.18
CA TYR A 302 -12.44 -1.39 -5.09
C TYR A 302 -11.19 -1.91 -4.38
N LEU A 303 -10.49 -2.83 -5.00
CA LEU A 303 -9.18 -3.31 -4.55
C LEU A 303 -8.13 -2.90 -5.57
N PHE A 304 -7.09 -2.23 -5.09
CA PHE A 304 -5.88 -1.93 -5.86
C PHE A 304 -4.68 -2.62 -5.19
N ILE A 305 -3.89 -3.38 -5.96
CA ILE A 305 -2.60 -3.91 -5.53
C ILE A 305 -1.55 -3.17 -6.33
N VAL A 306 -0.61 -2.52 -5.64
CA VAL A 306 0.33 -1.59 -6.23
C VAL A 306 1.73 -1.91 -5.75
N SER A 307 2.64 -2.17 -6.68
CA SER A 307 4.07 -2.29 -6.37
C SER A 307 4.80 -1.00 -6.75
N ASP A 308 5.67 -0.55 -5.87
CA ASP A 308 6.48 0.65 -6.06
C ASP A 308 7.53 0.48 -7.18
N HIS A 309 8.13 -0.70 -7.29
CA HIS A 309 9.10 -1.12 -8.30
C HIS A 309 9.11 -2.64 -8.42
N GLY A 310 9.77 -3.16 -9.42
CA GLY A 310 10.14 -4.57 -9.51
C GLY A 310 11.53 -4.80 -8.93
N ILE A 311 12.06 -6.02 -9.13
CA ILE A 311 13.39 -6.41 -8.71
C ILE A 311 13.97 -7.35 -9.77
N LYS A 312 15.24 -7.17 -10.12
CA LYS A 312 15.96 -8.04 -11.07
C LYS A 312 17.34 -8.38 -10.53
N PRO A 313 17.90 -9.53 -10.95
CA PRO A 313 19.27 -9.89 -10.62
C PRO A 313 20.25 -8.90 -11.27
N LEU A 314 21.36 -8.61 -10.57
CA LEU A 314 22.47 -7.87 -11.16
C LEU A 314 23.06 -8.63 -12.34
N ARG A 315 23.38 -7.92 -13.43
CA ARG A 315 24.19 -8.46 -14.51
C ARG A 315 25.67 -8.40 -14.13
N GLU A 316 26.45 -9.37 -14.59
CA GLU A 316 27.88 -9.57 -14.25
C GLU A 316 28.80 -8.34 -14.55
N PHE A 317 28.30 -7.35 -15.31
CA PHE A 317 29.07 -6.20 -15.78
C PHE A 317 28.97 -4.93 -14.94
N GLU A 318 28.22 -4.95 -13.83
CA GLU A 318 27.96 -3.77 -13.01
C GLU A 318 28.89 -3.61 -11.79
N GLU A 319 30.05 -4.29 -11.77
CA GLU A 319 31.06 -4.10 -10.72
C GLU A 319 31.60 -2.64 -10.62
N THR A 320 31.26 -1.79 -11.58
CA THR A 320 31.76 -0.41 -11.68
C THR A 320 30.75 0.66 -11.29
N ASP A 321 29.54 0.28 -10.81
CA ASP A 321 28.53 1.25 -10.36
C ASP A 321 29.00 1.98 -9.09
N PRO A 322 29.22 3.32 -9.16
CA PRO A 322 29.63 4.10 -7.98
C PRO A 322 28.62 4.09 -6.85
N HIS A 323 27.33 3.76 -7.12
CA HIS A 323 26.28 3.67 -6.12
C HIS A 323 26.21 2.32 -5.43
N ALA A 324 26.80 1.27 -5.98
CA ALA A 324 26.94 -0.04 -5.34
C ALA A 324 27.73 0.04 -4.02
N HIS A 325 28.45 1.12 -3.80
CA HIS A 325 29.32 1.32 -2.64
C HIS A 325 28.68 2.08 -1.49
N MET A 326 27.47 2.59 -1.63
CA MET A 326 26.92 3.52 -0.62
C MET A 326 26.35 2.85 0.64
N ASP A 327 26.10 1.54 0.63
CA ASP A 327 25.49 0.87 1.78
C ASP A 327 26.24 -0.36 2.32
N HIS A 328 27.36 -0.76 1.71
CA HIS A 328 27.99 -2.03 2.11
C HIS A 328 29.51 -1.97 2.07
N GLU A 329 30.14 -2.46 3.13
CA GLU A 329 31.59 -2.74 3.19
C GLU A 329 32.02 -3.64 2.02
N LYS A 330 33.25 -3.45 1.55
CA LYS A 330 33.90 -4.06 0.35
C LYS A 330 33.81 -5.59 0.19
N THR A 331 33.01 -6.28 0.98
CA THR A 331 32.89 -7.75 0.99
C THR A 331 31.45 -8.25 0.84
N THR A 332 30.52 -7.40 0.42
CA THR A 332 29.10 -7.75 0.35
C THR A 332 28.79 -8.58 -0.89
N PRO A 333 27.95 -9.61 -0.76
CA PRO A 333 27.54 -10.44 -1.88
C PRO A 333 26.71 -9.64 -2.89
N VAL A 334 26.70 -10.10 -4.12
CA VAL A 334 25.90 -9.54 -5.20
C VAL A 334 24.41 -9.51 -4.80
N ILE A 335 23.81 -8.34 -4.86
CA ILE A 335 22.45 -8.08 -4.43
C ILE A 335 21.59 -7.77 -5.67
N ALA A 336 20.33 -8.21 -5.67
CA ALA A 336 19.39 -7.77 -6.69
C ALA A 336 19.09 -6.27 -6.55
N LYS A 337 18.90 -5.57 -7.66
CA LYS A 337 18.66 -4.12 -7.70
C LYS A 337 17.32 -3.75 -8.34
N HIS A 338 16.93 -2.51 -8.17
CA HIS A 338 15.72 -1.91 -8.73
C HIS A 338 15.96 -1.11 -10.00
N ASP A 339 17.21 -0.67 -10.21
CA ASP A 339 17.64 0.12 -11.35
C ASP A 339 18.85 -0.53 -12.04
N PHE A 340 19.03 -0.19 -13.28
CA PHE A 340 20.19 -0.56 -14.09
C PHE A 340 20.91 0.70 -14.56
N ALA A 341 22.23 0.60 -14.72
CA ALA A 341 23.06 1.68 -15.22
C ALA A 341 22.61 2.24 -16.60
N ASP A 342 21.85 1.45 -17.34
CA ASP A 342 21.32 1.79 -18.67
C ASP A 342 20.03 2.64 -18.60
N GLY A 343 19.54 3.02 -17.41
CA GLY A 343 18.32 3.81 -17.23
C GLY A 343 17.01 3.03 -17.41
N ASP A 344 17.08 1.72 -17.55
CA ASP A 344 15.91 0.84 -17.61
C ASP A 344 15.46 0.49 -16.18
N ASP A 345 14.64 1.35 -15.59
CA ASP A 345 14.01 1.08 -14.29
C ASP A 345 13.16 -0.18 -14.35
N VAL A 346 13.19 -0.98 -13.29
CA VAL A 346 12.39 -2.19 -13.19
C VAL A 346 10.96 -1.81 -12.78
N PRO A 347 9.97 -1.92 -13.69
CA PRO A 347 8.61 -1.54 -13.37
C PRO A 347 8.03 -2.44 -12.27
N GLY A 348 7.26 -1.83 -11.38
CA GLY A 348 6.40 -2.57 -10.48
C GLY A 348 5.19 -3.19 -11.19
N SER A 349 4.26 -3.68 -10.39
CA SER A 349 3.04 -4.34 -10.85
C SER A 349 1.80 -3.60 -10.34
N PHE A 350 0.74 -3.62 -11.13
CA PHE A 350 -0.55 -3.03 -10.82
C PHE A 350 -1.65 -4.05 -11.07
N PHE A 351 -2.57 -4.17 -10.09
CA PHE A 351 -3.78 -4.97 -10.22
C PHE A 351 -4.94 -4.17 -9.63
N ALA A 352 -6.09 -4.22 -10.29
CA ALA A 352 -7.30 -3.54 -9.81
C ALA A 352 -8.51 -4.42 -10.06
N MET A 353 -9.42 -4.49 -9.08
CA MET A 353 -10.75 -5.07 -9.27
C MET A 353 -11.78 -4.28 -8.46
N GLY A 354 -13.04 -4.30 -8.88
CA GLY A 354 -14.13 -3.61 -8.18
C GLY A 354 -15.25 -3.20 -9.12
N PRO A 355 -16.23 -2.41 -8.63
CA PRO A 355 -17.36 -1.99 -9.43
C PRO A 355 -16.94 -1.26 -10.71
N GLY A 356 -17.40 -1.74 -11.86
CA GLY A 356 -17.08 -1.14 -13.17
C GLY A 356 -15.62 -1.24 -13.61
N ILE A 357 -14.78 -2.01 -12.92
CA ILE A 357 -13.45 -2.39 -13.43
C ILE A 357 -13.62 -3.52 -14.44
N LYS A 358 -12.99 -3.39 -15.61
CA LYS A 358 -12.99 -4.42 -16.66
C LYS A 358 -12.36 -5.70 -16.16
N HIS A 359 -12.96 -6.83 -16.50
CA HIS A 359 -12.48 -8.15 -16.12
C HIS A 359 -11.44 -8.67 -17.11
N ASP A 360 -10.47 -9.46 -16.62
CA ASP A 360 -9.42 -10.13 -17.41
C ASP A 360 -8.68 -9.16 -18.36
N LEU A 361 -8.59 -7.88 -17.97
CA LEU A 361 -7.92 -6.85 -18.75
C LEU A 361 -6.43 -6.83 -18.44
N ARG A 362 -5.61 -7.22 -19.40
CA ARG A 362 -4.17 -6.98 -19.34
C ARG A 362 -3.84 -5.65 -20.02
N LEU A 363 -3.25 -4.73 -19.27
CA LEU A 363 -2.75 -3.47 -19.78
C LEU A 363 -1.49 -3.73 -20.62
N MET A 364 -1.69 -4.00 -21.91
CA MET A 364 -0.62 -4.24 -22.90
C MET A 364 -0.40 -2.98 -23.72
N GLY A 365 0.86 -2.53 -23.77
CA GLY A 365 1.21 -1.32 -24.51
C GLY A 365 0.69 -0.02 -23.86
N PHE A 366 0.10 -0.11 -22.69
CA PHE A 366 -0.31 1.01 -21.87
C PHE A 366 0.73 1.22 -20.76
N GLU A 367 1.19 2.44 -20.62
CA GLU A 367 2.19 2.80 -19.63
C GLU A 367 1.53 3.41 -18.40
N ALA A 368 0.92 2.57 -17.56
CA ALA A 368 0.55 3.01 -16.21
C ALA A 368 1.81 3.37 -15.43
N THR A 369 1.75 4.46 -14.70
CA THR A 369 2.87 4.96 -13.90
C THR A 369 2.47 5.09 -12.43
N VAL A 370 3.44 5.13 -11.55
CA VAL A 370 3.21 5.36 -10.11
C VAL A 370 2.51 6.69 -9.82
N TYR A 371 2.59 7.66 -10.74
CA TYR A 371 1.87 8.94 -10.63
C TYR A 371 0.36 8.78 -10.80
N ASP A 372 -0.12 7.75 -11.51
CA ASP A 372 -1.52 7.59 -11.90
C ASP A 372 -2.39 6.97 -10.79
N VAL A 373 -1.76 6.43 -9.77
CA VAL A 373 -2.46 5.70 -8.68
C VAL A 373 -3.36 6.64 -7.87
N ALA A 374 -2.82 7.75 -7.35
CA ALA A 374 -3.62 8.69 -6.55
C ALA A 374 -4.74 9.36 -7.37
N PRO A 375 -4.53 9.86 -8.60
CA PRO A 375 -5.61 10.38 -9.46
C PRO A 375 -6.71 9.34 -9.71
N THR A 376 -6.36 8.08 -9.94
CA THR A 376 -7.33 7.00 -10.16
C THR A 376 -8.18 6.74 -8.93
N ILE A 377 -7.58 6.76 -7.73
CA ILE A 377 -8.32 6.61 -6.47
C ILE A 377 -9.22 7.82 -6.21
N LEU A 378 -8.74 9.06 -6.43
CA LEU A 378 -9.56 10.27 -6.30
C LEU A 378 -10.77 10.24 -7.24
N HIS A 379 -10.59 9.73 -8.47
CA HIS A 379 -11.68 9.55 -9.44
C HIS A 379 -12.77 8.62 -8.90
N VAL A 380 -12.42 7.52 -8.23
CA VAL A 380 -13.39 6.60 -7.60
C VAL A 380 -14.27 7.33 -6.57
N TYR A 381 -13.70 8.29 -5.84
CA TYR A 381 -14.44 9.13 -4.89
C TYR A 381 -15.13 10.33 -5.53
N GLY A 382 -14.92 10.60 -6.82
CA GLY A 382 -15.41 11.80 -7.49
C GLY A 382 -14.78 13.09 -6.99
N ILE A 383 -13.60 13.01 -6.42
CA ILE A 383 -12.81 14.15 -5.94
C ILE A 383 -11.96 14.67 -7.09
N GLU A 384 -12.00 15.99 -7.31
CA GLU A 384 -11.20 16.62 -8.36
C GLU A 384 -9.70 16.48 -8.07
N GLN A 385 -8.95 16.08 -9.09
CA GLN A 385 -7.50 15.94 -9.02
C GLN A 385 -6.85 17.32 -8.79
N PRO A 386 -6.01 17.49 -7.75
CA PRO A 386 -5.21 18.70 -7.57
C PRO A 386 -4.29 18.98 -8.75
N LYS A 387 -4.14 20.25 -9.12
CA LYS A 387 -3.39 20.69 -10.31
C LYS A 387 -1.91 20.31 -10.32
N GLN A 388 -1.31 20.16 -9.14
CA GLN A 388 0.10 19.76 -8.99
C GLN A 388 0.32 18.27 -9.27
N MET A 389 -0.71 17.44 -9.22
CA MET A 389 -0.58 16.01 -9.53
C MET A 389 -0.21 15.80 -11.00
N ARG A 390 0.79 14.97 -11.25
CA ARG A 390 1.38 14.71 -12.58
C ARG A 390 0.71 13.58 -13.33
N GLY A 391 0.13 12.64 -12.59
CA GLY A 391 -0.53 11.48 -13.16
C GLY A 391 -1.91 11.82 -13.73
N HIS A 392 -2.53 10.84 -14.33
CA HIS A 392 -3.88 10.91 -14.86
C HIS A 392 -4.69 9.70 -14.37
N VAL A 393 -5.99 9.77 -14.52
CA VAL A 393 -6.88 8.64 -14.21
C VAL A 393 -6.63 7.52 -15.20
N LEU A 394 -6.43 6.30 -14.72
CA LEU A 394 -6.34 5.09 -15.53
C LEU A 394 -7.73 4.72 -16.07
N SER A 395 -8.29 5.58 -16.92
CA SER A 395 -9.66 5.46 -17.45
C SER A 395 -9.88 4.15 -18.22
N GLU A 396 -8.82 3.57 -18.77
CA GLU A 396 -8.85 2.34 -19.56
C GLU A 396 -9.26 1.10 -18.75
N ILE A 397 -9.06 1.13 -17.43
CA ILE A 397 -9.46 0.02 -16.56
C ILE A 397 -10.97 -0.01 -16.30
N PHE A 398 -11.69 1.09 -16.52
CA PHE A 398 -13.13 1.19 -16.26
C PHE A 398 -13.96 0.78 -17.48
N GLU A 399 -15.10 0.11 -17.26
CA GLU A 399 -16.01 -0.33 -18.32
C GLU A 399 -16.60 0.84 -19.13
N ASN A 400 -16.89 1.94 -18.43
CA ASN A 400 -17.41 3.16 -19.01
C ASN A 400 -16.41 4.31 -18.76
N ALA A 401 -15.45 4.46 -19.66
CA ALA A 401 -14.46 5.53 -19.57
C ALA A 401 -15.09 6.96 -19.57
N GLU A 402 -16.32 7.10 -20.09
CA GLU A 402 -17.11 8.34 -20.11
C GLU A 402 -18.02 8.52 -18.89
N ASN A 403 -18.28 7.49 -18.11
CA ASN A 403 -19.05 7.62 -16.90
C ASN A 403 -18.19 8.29 -15.83
N LYS A 404 -18.25 9.62 -15.81
CA LYS A 404 -18.13 10.37 -14.57
C LYS A 404 -18.95 9.56 -13.55
N VAL A 405 -18.28 9.00 -12.53
CA VAL A 405 -19.01 8.48 -11.36
C VAL A 405 -20.01 9.58 -11.02
N ALA A 406 -21.27 9.33 -11.31
CA ALA A 406 -22.30 10.36 -11.19
C ALA A 406 -22.50 10.65 -9.71
N LEU A 407 -21.64 11.48 -9.18
CA LEU A 407 -21.98 12.32 -8.05
C LEU A 407 -23.02 13.31 -8.59
N GLN A 408 -24.26 12.84 -8.72
CA GLN A 408 -25.37 13.75 -8.76
C GLN A 408 -25.35 14.56 -7.47
N LYS A 409 -25.05 15.85 -7.64
CA LYS A 409 -25.21 16.89 -6.62
C LYS A 409 -26.60 16.87 -6.01
#